data_d17f706a078a07c44f264774500548a2
#
_entry.id   d17f706a078a07c44f264774500548a2
#
_cell.length_a   1.000
_cell.length_b   1.000
_cell.length_c   1.000
_cell.angle_alpha   90.00
_cell.angle_beta   90.00
_cell.angle_gamma   90.00
#
_symmetry.space_group_name_H-M   'P 1'
#
loop_
_entity.id
_entity.type
_entity.pdbx_description
1 polymer ?
#
loop_
_entity_poly.entity_id
_entity_poly.type
_entity_poly.pdbx_seq_one_letter_code
_entity_poly.pdbx_strand_id
1 'polypeptide(L)'
;MVNRIINKYLLHNRSIQFKSQDDFESFMEHRKDINRAKHKQPSTLNVKANLEKLSLGDMQVFRFNFRHETKKKVLYIHGGYNTLQPSPFHWRLMDKLALNTLHEVVLPIYPKAPEFHLKDTFKAIDGVYESLLTEVDAKDIIIMGDGTGGALALSYVQRLVENGSPLPYKICLISPMLDATMTNPQITEDLVEKDRFVNIQGLQNIMNVWSNKEPLSNPLISPIYGIKQGLPPIIMFGGGKEIYYPDMQRLTYELESHNQSIQFFEYPKMFHDFALFPIHESHKVIKQINKAIHE
;
A
#
# COMPACT_ATOMS: atom_id res chain seq x y z
N MET A 1 5.38 16.38 22.32
CA MET A 1 4.71 15.12 22.74
C MET A 1 4.62 14.13 21.57
N VAL A 2 4.18 14.55 20.38
CA VAL A 2 4.06 13.74 19.16
C VAL A 2 5.39 13.07 18.76
N ASN A 3 6.50 13.82 18.71
CA ASN A 3 7.83 13.26 18.42
C ASN A 3 8.30 12.18 19.42
N ARG A 4 7.84 12.23 20.67
CA ARG A 4 8.22 11.22 21.68
C ARG A 4 7.45 9.91 21.49
N ILE A 5 6.19 9.99 21.04
CA ILE A 5 5.35 8.82 20.73
C ILE A 5 5.83 8.20 19.43
N ILE A 6 6.10 9.01 18.41
CA ILE A 6 6.65 8.56 17.13
C ILE A 6 8.03 7.93 17.36
N ASN A 7 8.92 8.57 18.10
CA ASN A 7 10.23 7.99 18.43
C ASN A 7 10.12 6.69 19.23
N LYS A 8 9.18 6.60 20.19
CA LYS A 8 8.97 5.37 20.95
C LYS A 8 8.44 4.24 20.05
N TYR A 9 7.54 4.56 19.11
CA TYR A 9 7.02 3.61 18.13
C TYR A 9 8.08 3.24 17.08
N LEU A 10 8.86 4.22 16.60
CA LEU A 10 9.97 4.04 15.69
C LEU A 10 11.12 3.24 16.30
N LEU A 11 11.35 3.37 17.61
CA LEU A 11 12.38 2.62 18.33
C LEU A 11 11.95 1.17 18.61
N HIS A 12 10.64 0.87 18.62
CA HIS A 12 10.11 -0.48 18.86
C HIS A 12 9.74 -1.22 17.58
N ASN A 13 9.36 -0.50 16.52
CA ASN A 13 9.09 -1.05 15.18
C ASN A 13 10.24 -0.67 14.23
N ARG A 14 11.46 -1.05 14.58
CA ARG A 14 12.57 -1.03 13.63
C ARG A 14 12.21 -1.93 12.46
N SER A 15 12.75 -1.62 11.28
CA SER A 15 12.76 -2.46 10.10
C SER A 15 12.87 -3.93 10.48
N ILE A 16 12.07 -4.78 9.86
CA ILE A 16 12.09 -6.23 10.11
C ILE A 16 13.49 -6.75 9.76
N GLN A 17 14.27 -7.08 10.78
CA GLN A 17 15.63 -7.62 10.66
C GLN A 17 15.67 -8.99 11.31
N PHE A 18 16.26 -9.93 10.63
CA PHE A 18 16.46 -11.29 11.14
C PHE A 18 17.95 -11.50 11.43
N LYS A 19 18.25 -12.00 12.62
CA LYS A 19 19.63 -12.27 13.05
C LYS A 19 20.12 -13.64 12.56
N SER A 20 19.19 -14.54 12.27
CA SER A 20 19.45 -15.90 11.81
C SER A 20 18.27 -16.41 10.98
N GLN A 21 18.45 -17.56 10.34
CA GLN A 21 17.39 -18.28 9.65
C GLN A 21 16.28 -18.72 10.63
N ASP A 22 16.65 -19.19 11.83
CA ASP A 22 15.69 -19.60 12.86
C ASP A 22 14.82 -18.43 13.35
N ASP A 23 15.40 -17.22 13.44
CA ASP A 23 14.68 -16.00 13.80
C ASP A 23 13.65 -15.64 12.70
N PHE A 24 14.03 -15.78 11.43
CA PHE A 24 13.12 -15.61 10.30
C PHE A 24 11.97 -16.63 10.32
N GLU A 25 12.28 -17.91 10.50
CA GLU A 25 11.29 -18.99 10.52
C GLU A 25 10.31 -18.81 11.69
N SER A 26 10.84 -18.47 12.87
CA SER A 26 10.03 -18.15 14.05
C SER A 26 9.09 -16.97 13.82
N PHE A 27 9.60 -15.91 13.15
CA PHE A 27 8.80 -14.78 12.76
C PHE A 27 7.66 -15.20 11.81
N MET A 28 7.97 -15.98 10.77
CA MET A 28 6.97 -16.41 9.78
C MET A 28 5.91 -17.31 10.39
N GLU A 29 6.28 -18.24 11.30
CA GLU A 29 5.29 -19.08 11.99
C GLU A 29 4.38 -18.24 12.89
N HIS A 30 4.94 -17.28 13.63
CA HIS A 30 4.13 -16.33 14.41
C HIS A 30 3.20 -15.49 13.52
N ARG A 31 3.65 -15.09 12.32
CA ARG A 31 2.78 -14.37 11.37
C ARG A 31 1.63 -15.22 10.86
N LYS A 32 1.84 -16.50 10.68
CA LYS A 32 0.80 -17.46 10.28
C LYS A 32 -0.35 -17.47 11.30
N ASP A 33 -0.02 -17.58 12.60
CA ASP A 33 -1.02 -17.56 13.66
C ASP A 33 -1.82 -16.26 13.69
N ILE A 34 -1.12 -15.11 13.54
CA ILE A 34 -1.78 -13.80 13.51
C ILE A 34 -2.67 -13.66 12.28
N ASN A 35 -2.23 -14.13 11.11
CA ASN A 35 -2.95 -13.96 9.87
C ASN A 35 -4.18 -14.88 9.76
N ARG A 36 -4.19 -16.02 10.45
CA ARG A 36 -5.36 -16.90 10.61
C ARG A 36 -6.44 -16.29 11.49
N ALA A 37 -6.04 -15.48 12.45
CA ALA A 37 -6.99 -14.83 13.34
C ALA A 37 -7.79 -13.76 12.60
N LYS A 38 -9.09 -13.64 12.91
CA LYS A 38 -9.90 -12.55 12.38
C LYS A 38 -9.34 -11.20 12.82
N HIS A 39 -9.03 -10.35 11.84
CA HIS A 39 -8.58 -8.99 12.10
C HIS A 39 -9.65 -8.18 12.83
N LYS A 40 -9.25 -7.36 13.78
CA LYS A 40 -10.16 -6.54 14.61
C LYS A 40 -9.77 -5.08 14.51
N GLN A 41 -10.79 -4.21 14.60
CA GLN A 41 -10.55 -2.78 14.79
C GLN A 41 -9.66 -2.58 16.01
N PRO A 42 -8.60 -1.76 15.92
CA PRO A 42 -7.78 -1.42 17.07
C PRO A 42 -8.59 -0.76 18.19
N SER A 43 -8.54 -1.32 19.39
CA SER A 43 -9.30 -0.81 20.57
C SER A 43 -8.88 0.60 20.99
N THR A 44 -7.67 1.02 20.62
CA THR A 44 -7.12 2.34 20.94
C THR A 44 -7.57 3.43 19.96
N LEU A 45 -8.30 3.07 18.89
CA LEU A 45 -8.73 4.00 17.86
C LEU A 45 -10.25 4.13 17.84
N ASN A 46 -10.74 5.36 18.07
CA ASN A 46 -12.14 5.69 17.84
C ASN A 46 -12.34 6.06 16.37
N VAL A 47 -12.88 5.12 15.56
CA VAL A 47 -13.28 5.34 14.17
C VAL A 47 -14.54 6.19 14.17
N LYS A 48 -14.53 7.31 13.44
CA LYS A 48 -15.63 8.27 13.35
C LYS A 48 -16.49 8.06 12.10
N ALA A 49 -15.89 7.51 11.04
CA ALA A 49 -16.63 7.13 9.84
C ALA A 49 -17.62 6.01 10.15
N ASN A 50 -18.74 5.96 9.43
CA ASN A 50 -19.64 4.82 9.50
C ASN A 50 -18.89 3.58 8.99
N LEU A 51 -18.72 2.59 9.87
CA LEU A 51 -17.93 1.39 9.60
C LEU A 51 -18.85 0.19 9.40
N GLU A 52 -18.68 -0.48 8.27
CA GLU A 52 -19.29 -1.77 8.01
C GLU A 52 -18.19 -2.83 7.86
N LYS A 53 -18.50 -4.04 8.29
CA LYS A 53 -17.65 -5.22 8.13
C LYS A 53 -18.39 -6.26 7.32
N LEU A 54 -17.79 -6.64 6.21
CA LEU A 54 -18.28 -7.68 5.31
C LEU A 54 -17.32 -8.87 5.27
N SER A 55 -17.77 -9.94 4.64
CA SER A 55 -16.93 -11.06 4.21
C SER A 55 -17.14 -11.29 2.72
N LEU A 56 -16.04 -11.40 1.98
CA LEU A 56 -16.04 -11.82 0.58
C LEU A 56 -15.36 -13.21 0.53
N GLY A 57 -16.14 -14.28 0.52
CA GLY A 57 -15.66 -15.61 0.88
C GLY A 57 -15.13 -15.59 2.32
N ASP A 58 -13.90 -16.09 2.51
CA ASP A 58 -13.24 -16.10 3.81
C ASP A 58 -12.53 -14.77 4.15
N MET A 59 -12.39 -13.87 3.19
CA MET A 59 -11.71 -12.59 3.36
C MET A 59 -12.60 -11.56 4.05
N GLN A 60 -12.08 -10.93 5.10
CA GLN A 60 -12.74 -9.79 5.74
C GLN A 60 -12.51 -8.52 4.90
N VAL A 61 -13.57 -7.72 4.76
CA VAL A 61 -13.52 -6.41 4.12
C VAL A 61 -14.13 -5.38 5.06
N PHE A 62 -13.40 -4.31 5.35
CA PHE A 62 -13.91 -3.18 6.13
C PHE A 62 -14.24 -2.02 5.20
N ARG A 63 -15.43 -1.47 5.34
CA ARG A 63 -15.92 -0.35 4.54
C ARG A 63 -16.15 0.85 5.46
N PHE A 64 -15.37 1.90 5.26
CA PHE A 64 -15.48 3.14 6.00
C PHE A 64 -16.37 4.10 5.23
N ASN A 65 -17.27 4.78 5.92
CA ASN A 65 -18.24 5.68 5.34
C ASN A 65 -19.20 5.00 4.33
N PHE A 66 -19.56 3.74 4.64
CA PHE A 66 -20.52 2.98 3.85
C PHE A 66 -21.87 3.71 3.81
N ARG A 67 -22.21 4.24 2.64
CA ARG A 67 -23.49 4.87 2.34
C ARG A 67 -23.84 4.55 0.90
N HIS A 68 -25.09 4.22 0.64
CA HIS A 68 -25.59 3.95 -0.72
C HIS A 68 -25.48 5.14 -1.68
N GLU A 69 -25.27 6.35 -1.15
CA GLU A 69 -25.25 7.61 -1.91
C GLU A 69 -23.83 8.03 -2.37
N THR A 70 -22.75 7.36 -1.92
CA THR A 70 -21.40 7.73 -2.32
C THR A 70 -21.09 7.27 -3.74
N LYS A 71 -20.82 8.22 -4.64
CA LYS A 71 -20.54 7.92 -6.05
C LYS A 71 -19.18 7.25 -6.26
N LYS A 72 -18.15 7.64 -5.50
CA LYS A 72 -16.79 7.10 -5.68
C LYS A 72 -16.40 6.18 -4.52
N LYS A 73 -15.60 5.17 -4.86
CA LYS A 73 -15.07 4.18 -3.91
C LYS A 73 -13.55 4.16 -3.99
N VAL A 74 -12.91 4.11 -2.84
CA VAL A 74 -11.44 3.96 -2.73
C VAL A 74 -11.15 2.54 -2.30
N LEU A 75 -10.62 1.71 -3.19
CA LEU A 75 -10.06 0.41 -2.84
C LEU A 75 -8.64 0.63 -2.29
N TYR A 76 -8.47 0.45 -0.98
CA TYR A 76 -7.18 0.63 -0.33
C TYR A 76 -6.48 -0.69 -0.06
N ILE A 77 -5.32 -0.89 -0.67
CA ILE A 77 -4.46 -2.07 -0.50
C ILE A 77 -3.35 -1.67 0.48
N HIS A 78 -3.43 -2.18 1.71
CA HIS A 78 -2.48 -1.80 2.75
C HIS A 78 -1.10 -2.42 2.56
N GLY A 79 -0.05 -1.72 2.99
CA GLY A 79 1.32 -2.21 3.04
C GLY A 79 1.59 -3.19 4.17
N GLY A 80 2.84 -3.53 4.37
CA GLY A 80 3.30 -4.42 5.43
C GLY A 80 3.96 -5.70 4.92
N TYR A 81 4.83 -5.58 3.90
CA TYR A 81 5.63 -6.69 3.36
C TYR A 81 4.81 -7.88 2.85
N ASN A 82 3.53 -7.69 2.53
CA ASN A 82 2.60 -8.77 2.19
C ASN A 82 2.52 -9.89 3.25
N THR A 83 2.81 -9.56 4.52
CA THR A 83 2.74 -10.48 5.67
C THR A 83 2.11 -9.85 6.91
N LEU A 84 2.26 -8.53 7.11
CA LEU A 84 1.69 -7.85 8.28
C LEU A 84 0.20 -7.53 8.07
N GLN A 85 -0.54 -7.47 9.16
CA GLN A 85 -1.91 -6.95 9.18
C GLN A 85 -1.90 -5.41 9.17
N PRO A 86 -2.98 -4.74 8.71
CA PRO A 86 -3.06 -3.30 8.77
C PRO A 86 -2.92 -2.80 10.21
N SER A 87 -2.01 -1.84 10.40
CA SER A 87 -1.71 -1.23 11.69
C SER A 87 -2.79 -0.23 12.13
N PRO A 88 -2.81 0.21 13.39
CA PRO A 88 -3.68 1.31 13.84
C PRO A 88 -3.52 2.59 13.02
N PHE A 89 -2.35 2.81 12.40
CA PHE A 89 -2.11 3.97 11.53
C PHE A 89 -2.84 3.85 10.20
N HIS A 90 -2.94 2.65 9.61
CA HIS A 90 -3.78 2.41 8.44
C HIS A 90 -5.26 2.70 8.77
N TRP A 91 -5.77 2.18 9.88
CA TRP A 91 -7.13 2.43 10.33
C TRP A 91 -7.41 3.93 10.50
N ARG A 92 -6.46 4.66 11.10
CA ARG A 92 -6.54 6.12 11.22
C ARG A 92 -6.59 6.79 9.86
N LEU A 93 -5.76 6.36 8.92
CA LEU A 93 -5.75 6.93 7.57
C LEU A 93 -7.07 6.67 6.86
N MET A 94 -7.61 5.44 6.92
CA MET A 94 -8.90 5.09 6.31
C MET A 94 -10.04 5.96 6.85
N ASP A 95 -10.13 6.10 8.17
CA ASP A 95 -11.11 6.98 8.82
C ASP A 95 -10.98 8.44 8.33
N LYS A 96 -9.74 8.95 8.28
CA LYS A 96 -9.48 10.31 7.80
C LYS A 96 -9.79 10.49 6.32
N LEU A 97 -9.43 9.55 5.46
CA LEU A 97 -9.75 9.59 4.04
C LEU A 97 -11.27 9.60 3.85
N ALA A 98 -12.00 8.65 4.45
CA ALA A 98 -13.44 8.56 4.32
C ALA A 98 -14.15 9.86 4.74
N LEU A 99 -13.73 10.46 5.86
CA LEU A 99 -14.33 11.70 6.37
C LEU A 99 -13.98 12.95 5.54
N ASN A 100 -12.77 13.02 4.98
CA ASN A 100 -12.33 14.19 4.21
C ASN A 100 -12.78 14.15 2.75
N THR A 101 -12.83 12.98 2.14
CA THR A 101 -13.23 12.82 0.73
C THR A 101 -14.73 12.62 0.58
N LEU A 102 -15.43 12.26 1.65
CA LEU A 102 -16.82 11.83 1.65
C LEU A 102 -17.08 10.62 0.74
N HIS A 103 -16.03 9.90 0.38
CA HIS A 103 -16.10 8.65 -0.37
C HIS A 103 -16.04 7.45 0.55
N GLU A 104 -16.52 6.34 0.06
CA GLU A 104 -16.35 5.06 0.73
C GLU A 104 -14.92 4.56 0.56
N VAL A 105 -14.29 4.14 1.66
CA VAL A 105 -12.96 3.52 1.64
C VAL A 105 -13.10 2.05 2.01
N VAL A 106 -12.67 1.19 1.11
CA VAL A 106 -12.76 -0.27 1.19
C VAL A 106 -11.38 -0.84 1.50
N LEU A 107 -11.25 -1.48 2.66
CA LEU A 107 -10.01 -2.07 3.16
C LEU A 107 -10.16 -3.60 3.22
N PRO A 108 -9.71 -4.36 2.20
CA PRO A 108 -9.66 -5.81 2.26
C PRO A 108 -8.52 -6.29 3.15
N ILE A 109 -8.79 -7.32 3.94
CA ILE A 109 -7.77 -8.06 4.69
C ILE A 109 -7.31 -9.24 3.83
N TYR A 110 -6.63 -8.91 2.74
CA TYR A 110 -6.24 -9.86 1.71
C TYR A 110 -5.33 -10.98 2.24
N PRO A 111 -5.32 -12.18 1.61
CA PRO A 111 -4.43 -13.30 1.94
C PRO A 111 -2.96 -12.90 1.82
N LYS A 112 -2.13 -13.30 2.79
CA LYS A 112 -0.74 -12.88 2.96
C LYS A 112 0.18 -14.05 3.30
N ALA A 113 1.50 -13.84 3.08
CA ALA A 113 2.52 -14.76 3.55
C ALA A 113 2.42 -14.96 5.08
N PRO A 114 2.81 -16.15 5.57
CA PRO A 114 3.42 -17.27 4.85
C PRO A 114 2.45 -18.26 4.21
N GLU A 115 1.16 -18.26 4.56
CA GLU A 115 0.21 -19.28 4.09
C GLU A 115 -0.25 -19.04 2.65
N PHE A 116 -0.33 -17.78 2.26
CA PHE A 116 -0.82 -17.38 0.96
C PHE A 116 0.27 -16.64 0.18
N HIS A 117 0.20 -16.77 -1.13
CA HIS A 117 1.23 -16.29 -2.02
C HIS A 117 0.69 -15.26 -3.02
N LEU A 118 1.56 -14.81 -3.92
CA LEU A 118 1.27 -13.83 -4.97
C LEU A 118 -0.08 -14.08 -5.66
N LYS A 119 -0.33 -15.30 -6.12
CA LYS A 119 -1.56 -15.64 -6.88
C LYS A 119 -2.82 -15.51 -6.01
N ASP A 120 -2.74 -15.90 -4.74
CA ASP A 120 -3.87 -15.83 -3.80
C ASP A 120 -4.22 -14.38 -3.49
N THR A 121 -3.18 -13.55 -3.29
CA THR A 121 -3.35 -12.11 -3.05
C THR A 121 -4.04 -11.44 -4.25
N PHE A 122 -3.56 -11.68 -5.47
CA PHE A 122 -4.16 -11.08 -6.66
C PHE A 122 -5.58 -11.57 -6.91
N LYS A 123 -5.85 -12.87 -6.73
CA LYS A 123 -7.21 -13.42 -6.82
C LYS A 123 -8.17 -12.76 -5.83
N ALA A 124 -7.70 -12.46 -4.62
CA ALA A 124 -8.52 -11.77 -3.63
C ALA A 124 -8.78 -10.30 -4.02
N ILE A 125 -7.79 -9.60 -4.57
CA ILE A 125 -7.97 -8.24 -5.07
C ILE A 125 -8.93 -8.22 -6.26
N ASP A 126 -8.84 -9.20 -7.18
CA ASP A 126 -9.82 -9.38 -8.27
C ASP A 126 -11.24 -9.45 -7.73
N GLY A 127 -11.48 -10.33 -6.76
CA GLY A 127 -12.83 -10.50 -6.20
C GLY A 127 -13.38 -9.22 -5.55
N VAL A 128 -12.52 -8.41 -4.90
CA VAL A 128 -12.95 -7.12 -4.35
C VAL A 128 -13.26 -6.13 -5.47
N TYR A 129 -12.39 -6.02 -6.47
CA TYR A 129 -12.60 -5.09 -7.59
C TYR A 129 -13.84 -5.44 -8.39
N GLU A 130 -14.05 -6.71 -8.72
CA GLU A 130 -15.25 -7.22 -9.36
C GLU A 130 -16.52 -6.94 -8.54
N SER A 131 -16.47 -7.14 -7.22
CA SER A 131 -17.57 -6.80 -6.33
C SER A 131 -17.89 -5.30 -6.39
N LEU A 132 -16.89 -4.42 -6.41
CA LEU A 132 -17.10 -2.98 -6.52
C LEU A 132 -17.70 -2.58 -7.88
N LEU A 133 -17.32 -3.25 -8.95
CA LEU A 133 -17.88 -3.04 -10.30
C LEU A 133 -19.37 -3.39 -10.40
N THR A 134 -19.91 -4.21 -9.48
CA THR A 134 -21.35 -4.44 -9.40
C THR A 134 -22.11 -3.28 -8.77
N GLU A 135 -21.41 -2.39 -8.05
CA GLU A 135 -21.99 -1.27 -7.32
C GLU A 135 -21.82 0.09 -8.03
N VAL A 136 -20.67 0.28 -8.71
CA VAL A 136 -20.31 1.53 -9.40
C VAL A 136 -19.53 1.25 -10.69
N ASP A 137 -19.49 2.22 -11.59
CA ASP A 137 -18.63 2.16 -12.77
C ASP A 137 -17.14 2.19 -12.38
N ALA A 138 -16.28 1.57 -13.18
CA ALA A 138 -14.82 1.56 -12.94
C ALA A 138 -14.23 2.99 -12.80
N LYS A 139 -14.76 3.96 -13.58
CA LYS A 139 -14.39 5.39 -13.50
C LYS A 139 -14.75 6.07 -12.16
N ASP A 140 -15.49 5.39 -11.30
CA ASP A 140 -15.82 5.85 -9.96
C ASP A 140 -15.05 5.09 -8.88
N ILE A 141 -14.10 4.22 -9.28
CA ILE A 141 -13.19 3.51 -8.37
C ILE A 141 -11.80 4.15 -8.43
N ILE A 142 -11.22 4.37 -7.26
CA ILE A 142 -9.83 4.79 -7.08
C ILE A 142 -9.10 3.64 -6.41
N ILE A 143 -7.95 3.24 -6.95
CA ILE A 143 -7.09 2.24 -6.32
C ILE A 143 -5.96 2.95 -5.60
N MET A 144 -5.81 2.68 -4.32
CA MET A 144 -4.83 3.31 -3.46
C MET A 144 -4.04 2.25 -2.68
N GLY A 145 -2.77 2.53 -2.38
CA GLY A 145 -1.98 1.68 -1.50
C GLY A 145 -0.71 2.34 -0.99
N ASP A 146 -0.17 1.79 0.09
CA ASP A 146 1.08 2.20 0.72
C ASP A 146 2.13 1.09 0.72
N GLY A 147 3.40 1.43 0.68
CA GLY A 147 4.50 0.49 0.73
C GLY A 147 4.35 -0.66 -0.28
N THR A 148 4.35 -1.91 0.21
CA THR A 148 4.09 -3.10 -0.64
C THR A 148 2.65 -3.15 -1.17
N GLY A 149 1.69 -2.55 -0.47
CA GLY A 149 0.33 -2.37 -0.98
C GLY A 149 0.26 -1.37 -2.12
N GLY A 150 1.15 -0.36 -2.13
CA GLY A 150 1.35 0.54 -3.27
C GLY A 150 1.89 -0.19 -4.50
N ALA A 151 2.84 -1.13 -4.31
CA ALA A 151 3.29 -2.01 -5.37
C ALA A 151 2.13 -2.85 -5.95
N LEU A 152 1.36 -3.50 -5.07
CA LEU A 152 0.18 -4.27 -5.47
C LEU A 152 -0.84 -3.42 -6.23
N ALA A 153 -1.10 -2.19 -5.78
CA ALA A 153 -2.03 -1.28 -6.43
C ALA A 153 -1.61 -0.96 -7.87
N LEU A 154 -0.33 -0.64 -8.08
CA LEU A 154 0.18 -0.33 -9.42
C LEU A 154 0.24 -1.58 -10.30
N SER A 155 0.82 -2.69 -9.82
CA SER A 155 0.87 -3.97 -10.55
C SER A 155 -0.53 -4.47 -10.94
N TYR A 156 -1.50 -4.30 -10.05
CA TYR A 156 -2.88 -4.68 -10.31
C TYR A 156 -3.46 -3.89 -11.50
N VAL A 157 -3.28 -2.57 -11.52
CA VAL A 157 -3.80 -1.75 -12.62
C VAL A 157 -3.03 -1.99 -13.92
N GLN A 158 -1.72 -2.23 -13.87
CA GLN A 158 -0.94 -2.65 -15.04
C GLN A 158 -1.53 -3.92 -15.66
N ARG A 159 -1.86 -4.92 -14.83
CA ARG A 159 -2.51 -6.15 -15.30
C ARG A 159 -3.92 -5.91 -15.86
N LEU A 160 -4.69 -4.98 -15.29
CA LEU A 160 -6.00 -4.61 -15.86
C LEU A 160 -5.83 -4.02 -17.27
N VAL A 161 -4.83 -3.18 -17.50
CA VAL A 161 -4.53 -2.62 -18.83
C VAL A 161 -4.15 -3.73 -19.80
N GLU A 162 -3.23 -4.64 -19.41
CA GLU A 162 -2.78 -5.76 -20.24
C GLU A 162 -3.93 -6.70 -20.65
N ASN A 163 -4.90 -6.88 -19.75
CA ASN A 163 -6.06 -7.73 -19.98
C ASN A 163 -7.23 -6.99 -20.70
N GLY A 164 -7.11 -5.69 -20.99
CA GLY A 164 -8.21 -4.90 -21.53
C GLY A 164 -9.42 -4.80 -20.60
N SER A 165 -9.21 -4.92 -19.30
CA SER A 165 -10.24 -4.84 -18.28
C SER A 165 -10.67 -3.41 -17.97
N PRO A 166 -11.87 -3.18 -17.37
CA PRO A 166 -12.28 -1.85 -16.94
C PRO A 166 -11.27 -1.21 -16.00
N LEU A 167 -10.84 0.03 -16.28
CA LEU A 167 -9.80 0.73 -15.54
C LEU A 167 -10.38 1.67 -14.47
N PRO A 168 -9.75 1.78 -13.29
CA PRO A 168 -10.15 2.73 -12.27
C PRO A 168 -9.97 4.18 -12.73
N TYR A 169 -10.60 5.11 -12.03
CA TYR A 169 -10.47 6.55 -12.29
C TYR A 169 -9.04 7.06 -12.11
N LYS A 170 -8.40 6.68 -11.01
CA LYS A 170 -7.05 7.11 -10.62
C LYS A 170 -6.34 6.04 -9.79
N ILE A 171 -5.02 6.13 -9.77
CA ILE A 171 -4.16 5.38 -8.85
C ILE A 171 -3.55 6.37 -7.86
N CYS A 172 -3.56 6.05 -6.57
CA CYS A 172 -2.90 6.84 -5.54
C CYS A 172 -1.92 5.99 -4.75
N LEU A 173 -0.65 6.35 -4.79
CA LEU A 173 0.46 5.61 -4.21
C LEU A 173 1.09 6.39 -3.05
N ILE A 174 1.29 5.75 -1.92
CA ILE A 174 1.99 6.31 -0.76
C ILE A 174 3.25 5.49 -0.54
N SER A 175 4.43 6.11 -0.64
CA SER A 175 5.72 5.44 -0.41
C SER A 175 5.82 4.03 -1.05
N PRO A 176 5.43 3.84 -2.33
CA PRO A 176 5.30 2.51 -2.91
C PRO A 176 6.65 1.79 -3.05
N MET A 177 6.69 0.50 -2.73
CA MET A 177 7.81 -0.40 -3.05
C MET A 177 7.73 -0.77 -4.54
N LEU A 178 8.46 -0.09 -5.39
CA LEU A 178 8.37 -0.27 -6.83
C LEU A 178 9.30 -1.35 -7.39
N ASP A 179 10.39 -1.66 -6.67
CA ASP A 179 11.37 -2.68 -7.00
C ASP A 179 11.78 -3.49 -5.77
N ALA A 180 11.32 -4.74 -5.68
CA ALA A 180 11.68 -5.66 -4.60
C ALA A 180 13.10 -6.21 -4.74
N THR A 181 13.76 -6.04 -5.89
CA THR A 181 15.16 -6.45 -6.09
C THR A 181 16.14 -5.54 -5.37
N MET A 182 15.73 -4.29 -5.06
CA MET A 182 16.55 -3.26 -4.40
C MET A 182 17.89 -3.03 -5.11
N THR A 183 17.90 -3.10 -6.43
CA THR A 183 19.14 -3.01 -7.23
C THR A 183 19.41 -1.61 -7.81
N ASN A 184 18.55 -0.62 -7.51
CA ASN A 184 18.76 0.74 -7.96
C ASN A 184 20.06 1.31 -7.35
N PRO A 185 21.04 1.73 -8.17
CA PRO A 185 22.34 2.20 -7.68
C PRO A 185 22.25 3.52 -6.88
N GLN A 186 21.12 4.22 -6.92
CA GLN A 186 20.89 5.41 -6.11
C GLN A 186 20.42 5.09 -4.67
N ILE A 187 20.19 3.82 -4.35
CA ILE A 187 19.99 3.36 -2.97
C ILE A 187 21.38 3.29 -2.31
N THR A 188 21.84 4.42 -1.82
CA THR A 188 23.16 4.56 -1.18
C THR A 188 23.15 4.06 0.27
N GLU A 189 24.32 3.76 0.83
CA GLU A 189 24.47 3.39 2.25
C GLU A 189 23.89 4.47 3.18
N ASP A 190 24.12 5.75 2.88
CA ASP A 190 23.57 6.89 3.62
C ASP A 190 22.02 6.88 3.63
N LEU A 191 21.40 6.51 2.51
CA LEU A 191 19.95 6.39 2.44
C LEU A 191 19.43 5.18 3.23
N VAL A 192 20.12 4.04 3.16
CA VAL A 192 19.80 2.84 3.95
C VAL A 192 19.91 3.13 5.45
N GLU A 193 20.91 3.88 5.90
CA GLU A 193 21.05 4.28 7.30
C GLU A 193 19.95 5.25 7.76
N LYS A 194 19.46 6.10 6.88
CA LYS A 194 18.38 7.06 7.16
C LYS A 194 17.02 6.41 7.23
N ASP A 195 16.78 5.37 6.45
CA ASP A 195 15.52 4.63 6.48
C ASP A 195 15.49 3.67 7.68
N ARG A 196 14.67 3.98 8.65
CA ARG A 196 14.51 3.17 9.87
C ARG A 196 13.36 2.16 9.77
N PHE A 197 12.61 2.17 8.69
CA PHE A 197 11.40 1.36 8.52
C PHE A 197 11.65 0.13 7.66
N VAL A 198 12.48 0.26 6.63
CA VAL A 198 12.69 -0.81 5.67
C VAL A 198 14.12 -1.35 5.81
N ASN A 199 14.21 -2.68 5.98
CA ASN A 199 15.46 -3.43 5.89
C ASN A 199 15.43 -4.26 4.61
N ILE A 200 16.42 -4.09 3.75
CA ILE A 200 16.49 -4.73 2.42
C ILE A 200 16.45 -6.25 2.54
N GLN A 201 17.32 -6.83 3.38
CA GLN A 201 17.39 -8.29 3.54
C GLN A 201 16.07 -8.86 4.12
N GLY A 202 15.51 -8.19 5.13
CA GLY A 202 14.25 -8.59 5.73
C GLY A 202 13.10 -8.53 4.73
N LEU A 203 13.05 -7.46 3.91
CA LEU A 203 12.09 -7.34 2.82
C LEU A 203 12.22 -8.50 1.83
N GLN A 204 13.43 -8.72 1.30
CA GLN A 204 13.68 -9.73 0.28
C GLN A 204 13.38 -11.15 0.80
N ASN A 205 13.72 -11.46 2.04
CA ASN A 205 13.41 -12.75 2.66
C ASN A 205 11.89 -13.00 2.66
N ILE A 206 11.09 -12.02 3.10
CA ILE A 206 9.64 -12.15 3.15
C ILE A 206 9.05 -12.18 1.74
N MET A 207 9.52 -11.32 0.83
CA MET A 207 9.04 -11.27 -0.54
C MET A 207 9.32 -12.57 -1.30
N ASN A 208 10.44 -13.25 -1.04
CA ASN A 208 10.74 -14.56 -1.61
C ASN A 208 9.74 -15.64 -1.16
N VAL A 209 9.27 -15.59 0.10
CA VAL A 209 8.21 -16.50 0.57
C VAL A 209 6.89 -16.16 -0.10
N TRP A 210 6.51 -14.89 -0.12
CA TRP A 210 5.23 -14.44 -0.71
C TRP A 210 5.19 -14.66 -2.22
N SER A 211 6.29 -14.43 -2.93
CA SER A 211 6.39 -14.63 -4.37
C SER A 211 6.23 -16.10 -4.80
N ASN A 212 6.43 -17.04 -3.88
CA ASN A 212 6.46 -18.47 -4.16
C ASN A 212 7.47 -18.83 -5.26
N LYS A 213 8.69 -18.33 -5.12
CA LYS A 213 9.82 -18.54 -6.04
C LYS A 213 9.74 -17.80 -7.39
N GLU A 214 8.70 -17.01 -7.62
CA GLU A 214 8.72 -16.09 -8.75
C GLU A 214 9.88 -15.08 -8.55
N PRO A 215 10.60 -14.71 -9.62
CA PRO A 215 11.69 -13.74 -9.50
C PRO A 215 11.17 -12.39 -8.98
N LEU A 216 11.91 -11.76 -8.08
CA LEU A 216 11.50 -10.46 -7.51
C LEU A 216 11.37 -9.35 -8.56
N SER A 217 11.99 -9.52 -9.74
CA SER A 217 11.80 -8.63 -10.90
C SER A 217 10.51 -8.88 -11.69
N ASN A 218 9.70 -9.86 -11.30
CA ASN A 218 8.38 -10.07 -11.91
C ASN A 218 7.52 -8.79 -11.76
N PRO A 219 6.92 -8.24 -12.84
CA PRO A 219 6.11 -7.01 -12.77
C PRO A 219 4.96 -7.04 -11.75
N LEU A 220 4.42 -8.21 -11.43
CA LEU A 220 3.41 -8.35 -10.38
C LEU A 220 3.96 -8.14 -8.97
N ILE A 221 5.30 -8.21 -8.79
CA ILE A 221 6.00 -7.98 -7.54
C ILE A 221 6.65 -6.60 -7.54
N SER A 222 7.31 -6.27 -8.64
CA SER A 222 8.07 -5.04 -8.85
C SER A 222 7.51 -4.27 -10.06
N PRO A 223 6.49 -3.42 -9.84
CA PRO A 223 5.77 -2.75 -10.92
C PRO A 223 6.62 -1.77 -11.73
N ILE A 224 7.82 -1.44 -11.27
CA ILE A 224 8.79 -0.67 -12.06
C ILE A 224 9.14 -1.36 -13.39
N TYR A 225 9.05 -2.68 -13.46
CA TYR A 225 9.31 -3.48 -14.66
C TYR A 225 8.05 -3.73 -15.51
N GLY A 226 6.87 -3.32 -15.02
CA GLY A 226 5.61 -3.45 -15.76
C GLY A 226 5.44 -2.38 -16.84
N ILE A 227 4.29 -2.43 -17.50
CA ILE A 227 3.92 -1.47 -18.56
C ILE A 227 3.85 -0.03 -18.04
N LYS A 228 4.16 0.93 -18.92
CA LYS A 228 4.13 2.37 -18.60
C LYS A 228 3.08 3.14 -19.42
N GLN A 229 2.33 2.47 -20.27
CA GLN A 229 1.35 3.11 -21.17
C GLN A 229 -0.08 2.62 -20.87
N GLY A 230 -1.05 3.48 -21.14
CA GLY A 230 -2.46 3.15 -20.95
C GLY A 230 -2.95 3.16 -19.50
N LEU A 231 -2.10 3.62 -18.58
CA LEU A 231 -2.45 3.70 -17.16
C LEU A 231 -3.38 4.90 -16.88
N PRO A 232 -4.34 4.77 -15.95
CA PRO A 232 -5.06 5.91 -15.40
C PRO A 232 -4.09 6.93 -14.78
N PRO A 233 -4.52 8.20 -14.56
CA PRO A 233 -3.70 9.18 -13.87
C PRO A 233 -3.21 8.68 -12.51
N ILE A 234 -1.93 8.93 -12.22
CA ILE A 234 -1.26 8.50 -10.99
C ILE A 234 -0.98 9.71 -10.11
N ILE A 235 -1.26 9.56 -8.83
CA ILE A 235 -0.80 10.49 -7.79
C ILE A 235 0.11 9.70 -6.87
N MET A 236 1.29 10.22 -6.61
CA MET A 236 2.29 9.55 -5.78
C MET A 236 2.83 10.48 -4.70
N PHE A 237 3.02 9.94 -3.50
CA PHE A 237 3.60 10.63 -2.34
C PHE A 237 4.81 9.87 -1.87
N GLY A 238 5.93 10.56 -1.66
CA GLY A 238 7.17 9.93 -1.21
C GLY A 238 7.98 10.82 -0.28
N GLY A 239 8.66 10.19 0.68
CA GLY A 239 9.60 10.83 1.59
C GLY A 239 11.03 10.73 1.08
N GLY A 240 11.79 11.84 1.12
CA GLY A 240 13.17 11.85 0.63
C GLY A 240 14.18 11.11 1.53
N LYS A 241 13.73 10.49 2.63
CA LYS A 241 14.57 9.69 3.54
C LYS A 241 14.24 8.21 3.52
N GLU A 242 13.50 7.74 2.52
CA GLU A 242 13.14 6.32 2.37
C GLU A 242 13.89 5.67 1.22
N ILE A 243 14.21 4.40 1.36
CA ILE A 243 14.99 3.66 0.35
C ILE A 243 14.21 3.46 -0.96
N TYR A 244 12.88 3.62 -0.97
CA TYR A 244 12.04 3.55 -2.15
C TYR A 244 12.04 4.85 -2.98
N TYR A 245 12.58 5.96 -2.43
CA TYR A 245 12.56 7.27 -3.08
C TYR A 245 13.24 7.29 -4.47
N PRO A 246 14.41 6.67 -4.68
CA PRO A 246 15.03 6.61 -6.01
C PRO A 246 14.16 5.92 -7.06
N ASP A 247 13.45 4.86 -6.68
CA ASP A 247 12.56 4.16 -7.62
C ASP A 247 11.29 4.97 -7.91
N MET A 248 10.80 5.75 -6.96
CA MET A 248 9.70 6.69 -7.21
C MET A 248 10.10 7.77 -8.22
N GLN A 249 11.31 8.32 -8.11
CA GLN A 249 11.84 9.26 -9.09
C GLN A 249 12.01 8.60 -10.48
N ARG A 250 12.54 7.39 -10.51
CA ARG A 250 12.69 6.60 -11.73
C ARG A 250 11.34 6.36 -12.41
N LEU A 251 10.33 5.88 -11.65
CA LEU A 251 9.00 5.65 -12.17
C LEU A 251 8.39 6.94 -12.74
N THR A 252 8.54 8.05 -12.03
CA THR A 252 8.03 9.36 -12.49
C THR A 252 8.63 9.71 -13.84
N TYR A 253 9.96 9.65 -13.98
CA TYR A 253 10.65 9.92 -15.22
C TYR A 253 10.20 8.99 -16.35
N GLU A 254 10.09 7.68 -16.08
CA GLU A 254 9.65 6.70 -17.09
C GLU A 254 8.20 6.97 -17.55
N LEU A 255 7.29 7.29 -16.64
CA LEU A 255 5.90 7.59 -16.99
C LEU A 255 5.77 8.89 -17.78
N GLU A 256 6.46 9.95 -17.37
CA GLU A 256 6.48 11.23 -18.10
C GLU A 256 7.05 11.05 -19.53
N SER A 257 8.11 10.25 -19.68
CA SER A 257 8.70 9.94 -21.00
C SER A 257 7.75 9.20 -21.94
N HIS A 258 6.74 8.50 -21.37
CA HIS A 258 5.67 7.84 -22.12
C HIS A 258 4.38 8.67 -22.20
N ASN A 259 4.43 9.96 -21.86
CA ASN A 259 3.28 10.87 -21.81
C ASN A 259 2.13 10.36 -20.91
N GLN A 260 2.45 9.63 -19.85
CA GLN A 260 1.48 9.22 -18.84
C GLN A 260 1.31 10.29 -17.78
N SER A 261 0.07 10.47 -17.32
CA SER A 261 -0.24 11.45 -16.30
C SER A 261 0.21 10.96 -14.93
N ILE A 262 1.21 11.60 -14.36
CA ILE A 262 1.67 11.39 -12.98
C ILE A 262 1.87 12.71 -12.28
N GLN A 263 1.47 12.77 -11.01
CA GLN A 263 1.78 13.87 -10.11
C GLN A 263 2.51 13.31 -8.89
N PHE A 264 3.81 13.56 -8.80
CA PHE A 264 4.63 13.13 -7.67
C PHE A 264 4.79 14.27 -6.67
N PHE A 265 4.28 14.08 -5.46
CA PHE A 265 4.44 14.96 -4.32
C PHE A 265 5.62 14.50 -3.45
N GLU A 266 6.73 15.21 -3.57
CA GLU A 266 7.95 14.93 -2.85
C GLU A 266 7.98 15.62 -1.49
N TYR A 267 8.34 14.87 -0.45
CA TYR A 267 8.50 15.34 0.93
C TYR A 267 9.94 15.07 1.40
N PRO A 268 10.92 15.92 1.05
CA PRO A 268 12.36 15.62 1.19
C PRO A 268 12.82 15.30 2.63
N LYS A 269 12.09 15.76 3.64
CA LYS A 269 12.42 15.56 5.05
C LYS A 269 11.68 14.37 5.69
N MET A 270 10.78 13.75 4.96
CA MET A 270 9.92 12.70 5.48
C MET A 270 10.53 11.31 5.29
N PHE A 271 10.04 10.39 6.10
CA PHE A 271 10.41 8.99 6.19
C PHE A 271 9.35 8.11 5.53
N HIS A 272 9.61 6.81 5.42
CA HIS A 272 8.73 5.83 4.81
C HIS A 272 7.33 5.82 5.46
N ASP A 273 6.30 5.83 4.62
CA ASP A 273 4.88 5.83 5.03
C ASP A 273 4.47 6.98 5.98
N PHE A 274 5.17 8.11 5.93
CA PHE A 274 4.90 9.26 6.79
C PHE A 274 3.44 9.72 6.77
N ALA A 275 2.74 9.52 5.67
CA ALA A 275 1.34 9.90 5.50
C ALA A 275 0.38 9.14 6.43
N LEU A 276 0.76 7.95 6.91
CA LEU A 276 -0.03 7.16 7.85
C LEU A 276 0.00 7.74 9.27
N PHE A 277 1.09 8.43 9.62
CA PHE A 277 1.34 8.89 10.98
C PHE A 277 0.58 10.18 11.32
N PRO A 278 0.28 10.44 12.62
CA PRO A 278 -0.44 11.65 13.05
C PRO A 278 0.49 12.87 13.10
N ILE A 279 1.04 13.26 11.95
CA ILE A 279 1.93 14.42 11.79
C ILE A 279 1.31 15.47 10.87
N HIS A 280 1.91 16.67 10.84
CA HIS A 280 1.38 17.78 10.05
C HIS A 280 1.37 17.46 8.54
N GLU A 281 2.42 16.81 8.05
CA GLU A 281 2.57 16.43 6.65
C GLU A 281 1.49 15.47 6.19
N SER A 282 1.05 14.54 7.05
CA SER A 282 -0.05 13.62 6.72
C SER A 282 -1.37 14.35 6.47
N HIS A 283 -1.61 15.47 7.17
CA HIS A 283 -2.81 16.29 6.91
C HIS A 283 -2.73 17.00 5.56
N LYS A 284 -1.52 17.42 5.13
CA LYS A 284 -1.31 17.98 3.79
C LYS A 284 -1.57 16.93 2.71
N VAL A 285 -1.02 15.71 2.89
CA VAL A 285 -1.26 14.58 1.98
C VAL A 285 -2.75 14.32 1.83
N ILE A 286 -3.51 14.21 2.93
CA ILE A 286 -4.96 13.98 2.88
C ILE A 286 -5.68 15.09 2.10
N LYS A 287 -5.30 16.36 2.28
CA LYS A 287 -5.87 17.48 1.51
C LYS A 287 -5.53 17.39 0.03
N GLN A 288 -4.29 17.03 -0.31
CA GLN A 288 -3.85 16.84 -1.70
C GLN A 288 -4.59 15.66 -2.36
N ILE A 289 -4.75 14.54 -1.66
CA ILE A 289 -5.55 13.40 -2.11
C ILE A 289 -6.98 13.86 -2.36
N ASN A 290 -7.61 14.54 -1.39
CA ASN A 290 -8.98 15.03 -1.52
C ASN A 290 -9.15 15.93 -2.75
N LYS A 291 -8.24 16.88 -2.96
CA LYS A 291 -8.25 17.74 -4.14
C LYS A 291 -8.16 16.91 -5.44
N ALA A 292 -7.17 16.05 -5.53
CA ALA A 292 -6.88 15.27 -6.72
C ALA A 292 -7.96 14.21 -7.08
N ILE A 293 -8.72 13.74 -6.10
CA ILE A 293 -9.85 12.82 -6.33
C ILE A 293 -11.07 13.54 -6.92
N HIS A 294 -11.22 14.84 -6.65
CA HIS A 294 -12.35 15.64 -7.11
C HIS A 294 -12.08 16.39 -8.42
N GLU A 295 -10.83 16.50 -8.83
CA GLU A 295 -10.39 16.99 -10.14
C GLU A 295 -10.51 15.90 -11.22
#